data_23e43b2ebb352c623535d2c7f6e424d0
#
_entry.id   23e43b2ebb352c623535d2c7f6e424d0
#
_cell.length_a   1.000
_cell.length_b   1.000
_cell.length_c   1.000
_cell.angle_alpha   90.00
_cell.angle_beta   90.00
_cell.angle_gamma   90.00
#
_symmetry.space_group_name_H-M   'P 1'
#
loop_
_entity.id
_entity.type
_entity.pdbx_description
1 polymer ?
#
loop_
_entity_poly.entity_id
_entity_poly.type
_entity_poly.pdbx_seq_one_letter_code
_entity_poly.pdbx_strand_id
1 'polypeptide(L)'
;MAIKYKWLAGHLREQLPDYTANGIYRLPTEAAISQRYKVSRQTVRQALSVLEQEGLIEKRQGSGSYITGRSRGEDRIDLLLSSDSAYLYPMLLHDIKKTLAAQGFSTTVHITENTFSTEHTLLQKILHQPPRALLVEGVKTARTNPNLDLYRKLQKKKCPV
;
A
#
# COMPACT_ATOMS: atom_id res chain seq x y z
N MET A 1 12.85 -0.04 33.19
CA MET A 1 13.38 -0.02 31.80
C MET A 1 12.29 -0.21 30.72
N ALA A 2 11.25 -0.98 30.98
CA ALA A 2 10.17 -1.24 30.01
C ALA A 2 9.38 -0.01 29.53
N ILE A 3 9.40 1.09 30.26
CA ILE A 3 8.61 2.29 29.97
C ILE A 3 9.21 3.14 28.86
N LYS A 4 10.55 3.22 28.76
CA LYS A 4 11.23 4.13 27.83
C LYS A 4 11.04 3.77 26.34
N TYR A 5 11.08 2.48 25.97
CA TYR A 5 10.90 2.08 24.58
C TYR A 5 9.44 2.22 24.12
N LYS A 6 8.48 1.96 25.01
CA LYS A 6 7.03 2.15 24.72
C LYS A 6 6.72 3.63 24.50
N TRP A 7 7.25 4.50 25.36
CA TRP A 7 7.13 5.95 25.18
C TRP A 7 7.75 6.40 23.86
N LEU A 8 8.98 5.93 23.53
CA LEU A 8 9.64 6.28 22.29
C LEU A 8 8.87 5.77 21.07
N ALA A 9 8.35 4.55 21.11
CA ALA A 9 7.51 3.99 20.04
C ALA A 9 6.23 4.82 19.83
N GLY A 10 5.56 5.22 20.90
CA GLY A 10 4.41 6.12 20.85
C GLY A 10 4.74 7.45 20.18
N HIS A 11 5.82 8.08 20.64
CA HIS A 11 6.26 9.38 20.11
C HIS A 11 6.69 9.32 18.63
N LEU A 12 7.43 8.27 18.24
CA LEU A 12 7.77 8.05 16.84
C LEU A 12 6.52 7.79 15.98
N ARG A 13 5.55 7.02 16.49
CA ARG A 13 4.28 6.74 15.80
C ARG A 13 3.53 8.02 15.47
N GLU A 14 3.46 8.96 16.43
CA GLU A 14 2.81 10.26 16.22
C GLU A 14 3.50 11.12 15.15
N GLN A 15 4.82 10.95 14.97
CA GLN A 15 5.59 11.69 13.98
C GLN A 15 5.57 11.06 12.57
N LEU A 16 5.19 9.79 12.42
CA LEU A 16 5.18 9.12 11.11
C LEU A 16 4.33 9.85 10.06
N PRO A 17 3.10 10.36 10.38
CA PRO A 17 2.31 11.13 9.43
C PRO A 17 3.01 12.40 8.96
N ASP A 18 3.71 13.11 9.84
CA ASP A 18 4.44 14.33 9.49
C ASP A 18 5.63 14.03 8.56
N TYR A 19 6.35 12.94 8.81
CA TYR A 19 7.41 12.48 7.91
C TYR A 19 6.88 12.19 6.51
N THR A 20 5.77 11.45 6.42
CA THR A 20 5.17 11.08 5.13
C THR A 20 4.57 12.28 4.40
N ALA A 21 3.95 13.22 5.11
CA ALA A 21 3.44 14.47 4.56
C ALA A 21 4.56 15.33 3.91
N ASN A 22 5.79 15.25 4.46
CA ASN A 22 6.97 15.92 3.92
C ASN A 22 7.77 15.06 2.92
N GLY A 23 7.23 13.92 2.48
CA GLY A 23 7.89 13.03 1.52
C GLY A 23 9.08 12.25 2.08
N ILE A 24 9.23 12.19 3.42
CA ILE A 24 10.31 11.50 4.10
C ILE A 24 9.82 10.10 4.51
N TYR A 25 10.32 9.09 3.82
CA TYR A 25 9.95 7.69 4.09
C TYR A 25 11.04 6.90 4.81
N ARG A 26 12.26 7.42 4.90
CA ARG A 26 13.35 6.80 5.63
C ARG A 26 13.47 7.43 7.00
N LEU A 27 13.38 6.60 8.04
CA LEU A 27 13.63 7.05 9.41
C LEU A 27 15.10 7.42 9.62
N PRO A 28 15.40 8.35 10.53
CA PRO A 28 16.76 8.60 10.98
C PRO A 28 17.41 7.31 11.48
N THR A 29 18.74 7.26 11.43
CA THR A 29 19.48 6.08 11.94
C THR A 29 19.24 5.84 13.42
N GLU A 30 19.42 4.59 13.87
CA GLU A 30 19.32 4.24 15.30
C GLU A 30 20.23 5.15 16.17
N ALA A 31 21.39 5.51 15.65
CA ALA A 31 22.33 6.42 16.34
C ALA A 31 21.75 7.84 16.45
N ALA A 32 21.17 8.35 15.37
CA ALA A 32 20.57 9.69 15.36
C ALA A 32 19.36 9.76 16.28
N ILE A 33 18.50 8.74 16.29
CA ILE A 33 17.34 8.63 17.20
C ILE A 33 17.84 8.54 18.66
N SER A 34 18.84 7.71 18.93
CA SER A 34 19.45 7.55 20.26
C SER A 34 19.97 8.88 20.81
N GLN A 35 20.66 9.64 19.95
CA GLN A 35 21.21 10.96 20.33
C GLN A 35 20.09 11.99 20.53
N ARG A 36 19.11 12.05 19.65
CA ARG A 36 17.99 13.02 19.69
C ARG A 36 17.13 12.86 20.95
N TYR A 37 16.81 11.61 21.31
CA TYR A 37 15.95 11.30 22.46
C TYR A 37 16.69 10.93 23.73
N LYS A 38 18.02 10.98 23.72
CA LYS A 38 18.91 10.64 24.86
C LYS A 38 18.57 9.27 25.49
N VAL A 39 18.38 8.28 24.65
CA VAL A 39 18.11 6.89 25.02
C VAL A 39 19.16 5.96 24.44
N SER A 40 19.32 4.74 25.02
CA SER A 40 20.26 3.76 24.50
C SER A 40 19.83 3.25 23.10
N ARG A 41 20.80 2.83 22.27
CA ARG A 41 20.51 2.19 20.98
C ARG A 41 19.62 0.97 21.12
N GLN A 42 19.74 0.24 22.23
CA GLN A 42 18.87 -0.92 22.51
C GLN A 42 17.42 -0.50 22.74
N THR A 43 17.18 0.61 23.45
CA THR A 43 15.85 1.20 23.61
C THR A 43 15.25 1.60 22.26
N VAL A 44 16.07 2.19 21.36
CA VAL A 44 15.65 2.54 20.01
C VAL A 44 15.28 1.29 19.22
N ARG A 45 16.10 0.24 19.25
CA ARG A 45 15.81 -1.04 18.56
C ARG A 45 14.50 -1.67 19.03
N GLN A 46 14.25 -1.66 20.33
CA GLN A 46 12.99 -2.15 20.90
C GLN A 46 11.80 -1.30 20.43
N ALA A 47 11.92 0.03 20.43
CA ALA A 47 10.87 0.91 19.93
C ALA A 47 10.59 0.68 18.44
N LEU A 48 11.63 0.60 17.62
CA LEU A 48 11.49 0.30 16.17
C LEU A 48 10.92 -1.10 15.93
N SER A 49 11.24 -2.09 16.77
CA SER A 49 10.66 -3.44 16.67
C SER A 49 9.15 -3.43 16.94
N VAL A 50 8.68 -2.61 17.88
CA VAL A 50 7.24 -2.42 18.11
C VAL A 50 6.55 -1.84 16.88
N LEU A 51 7.11 -0.78 16.29
CA LEU A 51 6.54 -0.16 15.09
C LEU A 51 6.57 -1.11 13.88
N GLU A 52 7.60 -1.96 13.79
CA GLU A 52 7.70 -3.01 12.75
C GLU A 52 6.63 -4.09 12.93
N GLN A 53 6.39 -4.56 14.17
CA GLN A 53 5.32 -5.50 14.49
C GLN A 53 3.93 -4.93 14.22
N GLU A 54 3.75 -3.64 14.41
CA GLU A 54 2.52 -2.91 14.07
C GLU A 54 2.37 -2.68 12.55
N GLY A 55 3.39 -3.02 11.76
CA GLY A 55 3.40 -2.83 10.31
C GLY A 55 3.56 -1.37 9.88
N LEU A 56 3.99 -0.48 10.77
CA LEU A 56 4.18 0.96 10.51
C LEU A 56 5.53 1.27 9.87
N ILE A 57 6.50 0.42 10.05
CA ILE A 57 7.83 0.50 9.44
C ILE A 57 8.31 -0.87 8.98
N GLU A 58 9.24 -0.89 8.05
CA GLU A 58 9.99 -2.10 7.66
C GLU A 58 11.49 -1.84 7.80
N LYS A 59 12.24 -2.84 8.27
CA LYS A 59 13.70 -2.82 8.29
C LYS A 59 14.25 -3.42 7.03
N ARG A 60 15.12 -2.69 6.34
CA ARG A 60 15.87 -3.18 5.18
C ARG A 60 17.30 -3.38 5.58
N GLN A 61 17.76 -4.63 5.51
CA GLN A 61 19.13 -5.00 5.91
C GLN A 61 20.18 -4.13 5.19
N GLY A 62 21.08 -3.51 5.94
CA GLY A 62 22.11 -2.61 5.41
C GLY A 62 21.62 -1.23 4.95
N SER A 63 20.30 -0.98 4.89
CA SER A 63 19.75 0.27 4.36
C SER A 63 19.04 1.15 5.40
N GLY A 64 18.54 0.57 6.48
CA GLY A 64 17.84 1.29 7.57
C GLY A 64 16.39 0.93 7.74
N SER A 65 15.64 1.74 8.49
CA SER A 65 14.21 1.57 8.71
C SER A 65 13.42 2.54 7.84
N TYR A 66 12.39 2.05 7.18
CA TYR A 66 11.54 2.81 6.28
C TYR A 66 10.11 2.81 6.81
N ILE A 67 9.46 3.95 6.70
CA ILE A 67 8.06 4.08 7.07
C ILE A 67 7.25 3.31 6.04
N THR A 68 6.53 2.31 6.50
CA THR A 68 5.50 1.62 5.72
C THR A 68 4.23 2.47 5.63
N GLY A 69 4.30 3.71 5.99
CA GLY A 69 3.24 4.72 6.03
C GLY A 69 2.60 5.11 4.70
N ARG A 70 2.90 4.35 3.68
CA ARG A 70 1.95 4.03 2.63
C ARG A 70 0.97 3.02 3.24
N SER A 71 -0.25 3.44 3.51
CA SER A 71 -1.33 2.48 3.80
C SER A 71 -1.18 1.33 2.80
N ARG A 72 -1.47 0.09 3.18
CA ARG A 72 -1.34 -1.10 2.30
C ARG A 72 -1.93 -0.93 0.89
N GLY A 73 -2.60 0.21 0.61
CA GLY A 73 -3.14 0.62 -0.69
C GLY A 73 -2.37 1.71 -1.41
N GLU A 74 -1.52 2.53 -0.74
CA GLU A 74 -0.91 3.72 -1.37
C GLU A 74 0.17 3.40 -2.40
N ASP A 75 0.74 2.20 -2.35
CA ASP A 75 1.71 1.69 -3.34
C ASP A 75 1.16 0.59 -4.21
N ARG A 76 -0.12 0.26 -4.04
CA ARG A 76 -0.75 -0.80 -4.79
C ARG A 76 -1.60 -0.21 -5.90
N ILE A 77 -1.38 -0.70 -7.11
CA ILE A 77 -2.25 -0.46 -8.25
C ILE A 77 -2.93 -1.79 -8.57
N ASP A 78 -4.24 -1.80 -8.51
CA ASP A 78 -5.02 -2.98 -8.84
C ASP A 78 -5.42 -2.95 -10.31
N LEU A 79 -5.38 -4.11 -10.95
CA LEU A 79 -5.83 -4.35 -12.30
C LEU A 79 -7.08 -5.21 -12.23
N LEU A 80 -8.19 -4.72 -12.76
CA LEU A 80 -9.45 -5.45 -12.85
C LEU A 80 -9.68 -5.77 -14.32
N LEU A 81 -9.54 -7.04 -14.69
CA LEU A 81 -9.56 -7.52 -16.08
C LEU A 81 -10.68 -8.51 -16.29
N SER A 82 -11.18 -8.59 -17.52
CA SER A 82 -12.23 -9.53 -17.89
C SER A 82 -11.73 -10.97 -17.96
N SER A 83 -10.49 -11.18 -18.37
CA SER A 83 -9.82 -12.49 -18.47
C SER A 83 -8.30 -12.32 -18.43
N ASP A 84 -7.57 -13.37 -18.10
CA ASP A 84 -6.10 -13.43 -18.18
C ASP A 84 -5.60 -14.37 -19.29
N SER A 85 -6.51 -15.10 -19.95
CA SER A 85 -6.20 -16.19 -20.86
C SER A 85 -6.04 -15.77 -22.34
N ALA A 86 -6.36 -14.52 -22.69
CA ALA A 86 -6.18 -14.05 -24.05
C ALA A 86 -4.69 -13.84 -24.38
N TYR A 87 -4.28 -14.15 -25.60
CA TYR A 87 -2.89 -14.13 -26.08
C TYR A 87 -2.12 -12.83 -25.74
N LEU A 88 -2.79 -11.69 -25.74
CA LEU A 88 -2.19 -10.37 -25.46
C LEU A 88 -2.00 -10.08 -23.96
N TYR A 89 -2.82 -10.69 -23.08
CA TYR A 89 -2.82 -10.32 -21.66
C TYR A 89 -1.53 -10.68 -20.90
N PRO A 90 -0.92 -11.86 -21.08
CA PRO A 90 0.31 -12.18 -20.37
C PRO A 90 1.44 -11.21 -20.64
N MET A 91 1.59 -10.77 -21.90
CA MET A 91 2.63 -9.83 -22.31
C MET A 91 2.33 -8.41 -21.80
N LEU A 92 1.10 -7.95 -21.96
CA LEU A 92 0.64 -6.66 -21.46
C LEU A 92 0.77 -6.57 -19.92
N LEU A 93 0.35 -7.62 -19.21
CA LEU A 93 0.46 -7.69 -17.75
C LEU A 93 1.92 -7.69 -17.28
N HIS A 94 2.80 -8.40 -18.00
CA HIS A 94 4.22 -8.39 -17.70
C HIS A 94 4.80 -6.97 -17.80
N ASP A 95 4.51 -6.27 -18.89
CA ASP A 95 5.02 -4.92 -19.14
C ASP A 95 4.44 -3.89 -18.15
N ILE A 96 3.14 -3.97 -17.85
CA ILE A 96 2.51 -3.11 -16.84
C ILE A 96 3.16 -3.35 -15.48
N LYS A 97 3.26 -4.61 -15.04
CA LYS A 97 3.88 -4.94 -13.74
C LYS A 97 5.32 -4.48 -13.67
N LYS A 98 6.11 -4.69 -14.71
CA LYS A 98 7.51 -4.24 -14.80
C LYS A 98 7.62 -2.73 -14.71
N THR A 99 6.79 -2.00 -15.46
CA THR A 99 6.79 -0.54 -15.47
C THR A 99 6.39 0.04 -14.11
N LEU A 100 5.32 -0.50 -13.52
CA LEU A 100 4.84 -0.05 -12.21
C LEU A 100 5.84 -0.39 -11.09
N ALA A 101 6.46 -1.58 -11.13
CA ALA A 101 7.50 -1.97 -10.17
C ALA A 101 8.72 -1.05 -10.25
N ALA A 102 9.13 -0.59 -11.44
CA ALA A 102 10.21 0.37 -11.62
C ALA A 102 9.90 1.74 -10.97
N GLN A 103 8.61 2.08 -10.82
CA GLN A 103 8.13 3.28 -10.14
C GLN A 103 7.83 3.05 -8.64
N GLY A 104 8.13 1.86 -8.12
CA GLY A 104 7.92 1.52 -6.71
C GLY A 104 6.50 1.06 -6.36
N PHE A 105 5.64 0.78 -7.36
CA PHE A 105 4.30 0.28 -7.13
C PHE A 105 4.25 -1.25 -7.15
N SER A 106 3.45 -1.82 -6.24
CA SER A 106 3.02 -3.21 -6.31
C SER A 106 1.75 -3.34 -7.15
N THR A 107 1.54 -4.51 -7.75
CA THR A 107 0.38 -4.75 -8.61
C THR A 107 -0.39 -5.96 -8.16
N THR A 108 -1.72 -5.85 -8.04
CA THR A 108 -2.63 -6.97 -7.81
C THR A 108 -3.57 -7.10 -9.01
N VAL A 109 -3.72 -8.32 -9.53
CA VAL A 109 -4.61 -8.60 -10.65
C VAL A 109 -5.86 -9.31 -10.15
N HIS A 110 -7.01 -8.82 -10.57
CA HIS A 110 -8.32 -9.38 -10.29
C HIS A 110 -8.99 -9.74 -11.62
N ILE A 111 -9.52 -10.96 -11.71
CA ILE A 111 -10.17 -11.44 -12.93
C ILE A 111 -11.67 -11.52 -12.69
N THR A 112 -12.45 -10.82 -13.54
CA THR A 112 -13.92 -10.76 -13.42
C THR A 112 -14.61 -11.92 -14.13
N GLU A 113 -13.86 -12.73 -14.88
CA GLU A 113 -14.41 -13.80 -15.73
C GLU A 113 -15.51 -13.28 -16.68
N ASN A 114 -15.39 -12.02 -17.05
CA ASN A 114 -16.33 -11.31 -17.89
C ASN A 114 -17.78 -11.31 -17.36
N THR A 115 -17.97 -11.33 -16.03
CA THR A 115 -19.29 -11.32 -15.39
C THR A 115 -19.44 -10.16 -14.42
N PHE A 116 -20.63 -9.54 -14.42
CA PHE A 116 -20.96 -8.46 -13.49
C PHE A 116 -21.01 -8.89 -12.02
N SER A 117 -21.36 -10.14 -11.74
CA SER A 117 -21.43 -10.68 -10.38
C SER A 117 -20.05 -10.81 -9.76
N THR A 118 -19.08 -11.33 -10.51
CA THR A 118 -17.69 -11.45 -10.05
C THR A 118 -17.07 -10.06 -9.91
N GLU A 119 -17.29 -9.17 -10.88
CA GLU A 119 -16.86 -7.78 -10.81
C GLU A 119 -17.40 -7.10 -9.54
N HIS A 120 -18.69 -7.26 -9.21
CA HIS A 120 -19.31 -6.73 -8.01
C HIS A 120 -18.60 -7.19 -6.74
N THR A 121 -18.38 -8.50 -6.62
CA THR A 121 -17.71 -9.11 -5.46
C THR A 121 -16.29 -8.59 -5.28
N LEU A 122 -15.54 -8.48 -6.38
CA LEU A 122 -14.18 -7.95 -6.37
C LEU A 122 -14.14 -6.48 -5.99
N LEU A 123 -15.03 -5.66 -6.56
CA LEU A 123 -15.13 -4.24 -6.22
C LEU A 123 -15.47 -4.01 -4.76
N GLN A 124 -16.34 -4.82 -4.16
CA GLN A 124 -16.61 -4.75 -2.72
C GLN A 124 -15.35 -5.04 -1.89
N LYS A 125 -14.57 -6.06 -2.25
CA LYS A 125 -13.29 -6.35 -1.58
C LYS A 125 -12.31 -5.19 -1.73
N ILE A 126 -12.17 -4.64 -2.92
CA ILE A 126 -11.30 -3.49 -3.21
C ILE A 126 -11.73 -2.25 -2.41
N LEU A 127 -13.04 -2.03 -2.21
CA LEU A 127 -13.55 -0.92 -1.40
C LEU A 127 -13.19 -1.00 0.08
N HIS A 128 -12.94 -2.18 0.63
CA HIS A 128 -12.47 -2.34 2.02
C HIS A 128 -11.01 -1.87 2.20
N GLN A 129 -10.17 -2.10 1.19
CA GLN A 129 -8.78 -1.65 1.17
C GLN A 129 -8.47 -1.06 -0.22
N PRO A 130 -8.89 0.19 -0.48
CA PRO A 130 -8.70 0.80 -1.79
C PRO A 130 -7.22 0.88 -2.15
N PRO A 131 -6.84 0.56 -3.39
CA PRO A 131 -5.50 0.78 -3.91
C PRO A 131 -5.29 2.27 -4.20
N ARG A 132 -4.08 2.65 -4.56
CA ARG A 132 -3.79 3.99 -5.06
C ARG A 132 -4.53 4.33 -6.34
N ALA A 133 -4.68 3.35 -7.23
CA ALA A 133 -5.46 3.45 -8.44
C ALA A 133 -5.99 2.07 -8.85
N LEU A 134 -7.08 2.05 -9.60
CA LEU A 134 -7.67 0.86 -10.18
C LEU A 134 -7.70 1.02 -11.71
N LEU A 135 -6.95 0.17 -12.42
CA LEU A 135 -7.04 0.06 -13.87
C LEU A 135 -8.08 -1.00 -14.23
N VAL A 136 -9.06 -0.63 -15.04
CA VAL A 136 -10.22 -1.47 -15.31
C VAL A 136 -10.34 -1.77 -16.79
N GLU A 137 -10.43 -3.06 -17.12
CA GLU A 137 -11.08 -3.51 -18.33
C GLU A 137 -12.49 -3.96 -17.98
N GLY A 138 -13.50 -3.22 -18.43
CA GLY A 138 -14.90 -3.50 -18.10
C GLY A 138 -15.38 -4.83 -18.69
N VAL A 139 -16.46 -5.36 -18.11
CA VAL A 139 -17.16 -6.53 -18.66
C VAL A 139 -17.62 -6.23 -20.07
N LYS A 140 -17.23 -7.08 -21.03
CA LYS A 140 -17.54 -6.93 -22.47
C LYS A 140 -19.00 -7.26 -22.74
N THR A 141 -19.84 -6.23 -22.79
CA THR A 141 -21.27 -6.35 -23.01
C THR A 141 -21.84 -5.03 -23.56
N ALA A 142 -22.97 -5.12 -24.27
CA ALA A 142 -23.73 -3.96 -24.69
C ALA A 142 -24.65 -3.41 -23.57
N ARG A 143 -24.72 -4.06 -22.41
CA ARG A 143 -25.56 -3.64 -21.29
C ARG A 143 -24.84 -2.63 -20.41
N THR A 144 -25.60 -1.71 -19.82
CA THR A 144 -25.09 -0.79 -18.80
C THR A 144 -24.53 -1.57 -17.61
N ASN A 145 -23.34 -1.20 -17.15
CA ASN A 145 -22.72 -1.85 -16.02
C ASN A 145 -23.49 -1.51 -14.72
N PRO A 146 -24.07 -2.50 -14.02
CA PRO A 146 -24.81 -2.29 -12.78
C PRO A 146 -23.90 -1.89 -11.60
N ASN A 147 -22.59 -2.01 -11.71
CA ASN A 147 -21.62 -1.76 -10.64
C ASN A 147 -21.06 -0.33 -10.65
N LEU A 148 -21.60 0.59 -11.48
CA LEU A 148 -21.10 1.98 -11.59
C LEU A 148 -21.05 2.71 -10.24
N ASP A 149 -21.95 2.41 -9.33
CA ASP A 149 -21.95 3.03 -8.00
C ASP A 149 -20.76 2.62 -7.14
N LEU A 150 -20.22 1.40 -7.32
CA LEU A 150 -19.02 0.94 -6.62
C LEU A 150 -17.77 1.68 -7.13
N TYR A 151 -17.69 1.92 -8.42
CA TYR A 151 -16.62 2.74 -9.01
C TYR A 151 -16.67 4.18 -8.49
N ARG A 152 -17.84 4.79 -8.42
CA ARG A 152 -18.03 6.12 -7.83
C ARG A 152 -17.61 6.17 -6.35
N LYS A 153 -17.92 5.11 -5.58
CA LYS A 153 -17.47 5.00 -4.18
C LYS A 153 -15.95 4.92 -4.06
N LEU A 154 -15.26 4.24 -4.98
CA LEU A 154 -13.80 4.21 -5.02
C LEU A 154 -13.22 5.59 -5.31
N GLN A 155 -13.76 6.31 -6.28
CA GLN A 155 -13.35 7.68 -6.60
C GLN A 155 -13.52 8.63 -5.40
N LYS A 156 -14.63 8.52 -4.66
CA LYS A 156 -14.85 9.29 -3.42
C LYS A 156 -13.81 8.97 -2.33
N LYS A 157 -13.25 7.75 -2.33
CA LYS A 157 -12.14 7.34 -1.45
C LYS A 157 -10.76 7.70 -2.00
N LYS A 158 -10.68 8.62 -2.96
CA LYS A 158 -9.44 9.07 -3.63
C LYS A 158 -8.69 7.95 -4.37
N CYS A 159 -9.38 6.91 -4.80
CA CYS A 159 -8.87 5.88 -5.68
C CYS A 159 -9.34 6.21 -7.11
N PRO A 160 -8.49 6.76 -8.00
CA PRO A 160 -8.83 6.96 -9.39
C PRO A 160 -9.06 5.61 -10.09
N VAL A 161 -10.05 5.59 -10.99
CA VAL A 161 -10.47 4.43 -11.77
C VAL A 161 -10.43 4.78 -13.25
#